data_0b3e52be373222ff67c541dbd946cbb9
#
_entry.id   0b3e52be373222ff67c541dbd946cbb9
#
_cell.length_a   1.000
_cell.length_b   1.000
_cell.length_c   1.000
_cell.angle_alpha   90.00
_cell.angle_beta   90.00
_cell.angle_gamma   90.00
#
_symmetry.space_group_name_H-M   'P 1'
#
loop_
_entity.id
_entity.type
_entity.pdbx_description
1 polymer ?
#
loop_
_entity_poly.entity_id
_entity_poly.type
_entity_poly.pdbx_seq_one_letter_code
_entity_poly.pdbx_strand_id
1 'polypeptide(L)'
;MSSFERMKQRALTLAVGVVCALAAWGSHTIRVNPVEGDATRALQAAIDSAATFCGEPVEISLAPGDYHISRENSTRRIYYISNTASTEENPDPTKHIGLLFKDLKNVTLEGNGAWIVTHGEMTPLVADSCVNIAFRNFTLTAADPSVPEFKVEAVDSASMTVRVTAPSTYQIENGNFNWVGEGWIFADGRRKTTYPEFAQVFYPDRNVTLRVDSPLAGRISAEEIEPGLIRFRFAKAPAVHVGEVYQMRHGIRSEACGFFNRSKDVSLTDITFHFLGNFGLVGQYSENLAYDNIRCAPDSRLGRTDAGFADFVQMSGCRGNVRILNSYFEGAHDDPINIHGTHLKVMGNPAADRLIVRFMHGQTYGFLPFTEGDEVEVVDRHTLNCLQSATLKGVRAIDLYNYELTLDRPVAAVPEGYSVEDLAVENVTWTPDVEIRNNWFARYPTRGILITTRGRSLIEGNTFFRSPMPAVLVSDDARGWYESGPVADLTIRNNRFIECASPVICISPEIDRFNRPVHSNIVVEGNRFILTGLPAVQAVATDGLCIQGNVFDVSGLRQIDPEALIQTDNVERLKVEGNRVLKTYPLK
;
A
#
# COMPACT_ATOMS: atom_id res chain seq x y z
N MET A 1 -30.61 -51.30 15.27
CA MET A 1 -30.31 -49.96 14.77
C MET A 1 -28.95 -49.57 15.26
N SER A 2 -27.97 -49.50 14.36
CA SER A 2 -26.54 -49.38 14.67
C SER A 2 -26.17 -47.93 15.02
N SER A 3 -25.11 -47.78 15.78
CA SER A 3 -24.53 -46.50 16.21
C SER A 3 -24.25 -45.51 15.08
N PHE A 4 -24.27 -45.98 13.84
CA PHE A 4 -24.02 -45.19 12.61
C PHE A 4 -25.23 -44.33 12.19
N GLU A 5 -26.43 -44.69 12.53
CA GLU A 5 -27.62 -43.89 12.21
C GLU A 5 -27.85 -42.75 13.21
N ARG A 6 -27.39 -42.89 14.44
CA ARG A 6 -27.46 -41.80 15.44
C ARG A 6 -26.45 -40.69 15.21
N MET A 7 -25.36 -40.99 14.53
CA MET A 7 -24.37 -39.96 14.11
C MET A 7 -24.85 -39.13 12.91
N LYS A 8 -25.62 -39.72 11.99
CA LYS A 8 -26.18 -38.99 10.83
C LYS A 8 -27.32 -38.04 11.25
N GLN A 9 -28.10 -38.38 12.28
CA GLN A 9 -29.13 -37.47 12.79
C GLN A 9 -28.60 -36.31 13.61
N ARG A 10 -27.40 -36.43 14.23
CA ARG A 10 -26.76 -35.31 14.95
C ARG A 10 -25.98 -34.36 14.03
N ALA A 11 -25.57 -34.80 12.84
CA ALA A 11 -24.92 -33.96 11.84
C ALA A 11 -25.89 -33.12 10.98
N LEU A 12 -27.21 -33.46 11.04
CA LEU A 12 -28.24 -32.74 10.27
C LEU A 12 -28.99 -31.69 11.11
N THR A 13 -28.70 -31.58 12.41
CA THR A 13 -29.40 -30.66 13.33
C THR A 13 -28.53 -29.46 13.74
N LEU A 14 -27.33 -29.33 13.18
CA LEU A 14 -26.42 -28.17 13.42
C LEU A 14 -26.25 -27.25 12.22
N ALA A 15 -27.06 -27.47 11.16
CA ALA A 15 -27.07 -26.61 9.96
C ALA A 15 -28.36 -25.79 9.80
N VAL A 16 -29.14 -25.67 10.86
CA VAL A 16 -30.36 -24.86 10.84
C VAL A 16 -30.37 -23.99 12.10
N GLY A 17 -30.10 -22.70 11.91
CA GLY A 17 -30.43 -21.74 12.95
C GLY A 17 -29.45 -20.61 13.22
N VAL A 18 -28.89 -19.97 12.22
CA VAL A 18 -28.68 -18.51 12.27
C VAL A 18 -29.29 -17.92 10.99
N VAL A 19 -30.57 -18.02 10.88
CA VAL A 19 -31.33 -16.98 10.20
C VAL A 19 -31.32 -15.82 11.21
N CYS A 20 -30.32 -14.96 11.14
CA CYS A 20 -30.47 -13.60 11.62
C CYS A 20 -31.72 -13.09 10.90
N ALA A 21 -32.79 -12.89 11.64
CA ALA A 21 -33.86 -12.03 11.21
C ALA A 21 -33.19 -10.67 10.93
N LEU A 22 -32.87 -10.41 9.66
CA LEU A 22 -32.70 -9.08 9.15
C LEU A 22 -34.08 -8.45 9.35
N ALA A 23 -34.27 -7.82 10.51
CA ALA A 23 -35.28 -6.81 10.65
C ALA A 23 -34.99 -5.86 9.46
N ALA A 24 -35.89 -5.75 8.52
CA ALA A 24 -35.88 -4.73 7.50
C ALA A 24 -36.11 -3.40 8.22
N TRP A 25 -35.05 -2.88 8.80
CA TRP A 25 -34.96 -1.47 9.16
C TRP A 25 -34.96 -0.74 7.83
N GLY A 26 -35.97 0.09 7.59
CA GLY A 26 -36.02 0.86 6.36
C GLY A 26 -34.72 1.68 6.25
N SER A 27 -33.89 1.39 5.25
CA SER A 27 -32.73 2.24 4.96
C SER A 27 -33.21 3.57 4.38
N HIS A 28 -32.72 4.68 4.91
CA HIS A 28 -32.95 5.99 4.32
C HIS A 28 -32.11 6.10 3.04
N THR A 29 -32.72 6.57 1.95
CA THR A 29 -32.01 6.76 0.70
C THR A 29 -31.93 8.23 0.35
N ILE A 30 -30.72 8.73 0.21
CA ILE A 30 -30.41 10.08 -0.30
C ILE A 30 -29.96 9.94 -1.76
N ARG A 31 -30.78 10.38 -2.70
CA ARG A 31 -30.43 10.29 -4.13
C ARG A 31 -29.68 11.53 -4.58
N VAL A 32 -28.59 11.33 -5.30
CA VAL A 32 -27.79 12.40 -5.90
C VAL A 32 -27.75 12.18 -7.41
N ASN A 33 -28.13 13.20 -8.18
CA ASN A 33 -28.00 13.17 -9.63
C ASN A 33 -26.73 13.91 -10.06
N PRO A 34 -26.15 13.56 -11.22
CA PRO A 34 -25.07 14.35 -11.80
C PRO A 34 -25.49 15.81 -11.97
N VAL A 35 -24.55 16.70 -11.71
CA VAL A 35 -24.73 18.15 -11.90
C VAL A 35 -23.79 18.63 -13.01
N GLU A 36 -24.18 19.67 -13.73
CA GLU A 36 -23.29 20.31 -14.68
C GLU A 36 -22.13 21.00 -13.91
N GLY A 37 -20.89 20.68 -14.27
CA GLY A 37 -19.69 21.19 -13.62
C GLY A 37 -19.35 20.46 -12.31
N ASP A 38 -19.06 21.21 -11.26
CA ASP A 38 -18.50 20.71 -10.00
C ASP A 38 -19.57 20.16 -9.06
N ALA A 39 -19.48 18.86 -8.77
CA ALA A 39 -20.39 18.13 -7.87
C ALA A 39 -19.92 18.08 -6.41
N THR A 40 -18.73 18.60 -6.07
CA THR A 40 -18.12 18.45 -4.74
C THR A 40 -19.07 18.84 -3.62
N ARG A 41 -19.68 20.02 -3.72
CA ARG A 41 -20.58 20.54 -2.66
C ARG A 41 -21.90 19.76 -2.60
N ALA A 42 -22.43 19.32 -3.74
CA ALA A 42 -23.66 18.55 -3.78
C ALA A 42 -23.48 17.17 -3.14
N LEU A 43 -22.37 16.50 -3.43
CA LEU A 43 -22.01 15.22 -2.81
C LEU A 43 -21.75 15.38 -1.31
N GLN A 44 -20.99 16.40 -0.90
CA GLN A 44 -20.74 16.65 0.52
C GLN A 44 -22.04 16.98 1.29
N ALA A 45 -22.94 17.75 0.72
CA ALA A 45 -24.25 18.03 1.33
C ALA A 45 -25.10 16.76 1.52
N ALA A 46 -25.03 15.80 0.61
CA ALA A 46 -25.67 14.49 0.76
C ALA A 46 -25.05 13.69 1.92
N ILE A 47 -23.71 13.71 2.04
CA ILE A 47 -22.98 13.07 3.14
C ILE A 47 -23.35 13.73 4.48
N ASP A 48 -23.35 15.05 4.54
CA ASP A 48 -23.71 15.81 5.75
C ASP A 48 -25.18 15.53 6.17
N SER A 49 -26.05 15.34 5.19
CA SER A 49 -27.46 14.97 5.45
C SER A 49 -27.60 13.61 6.10
N ALA A 50 -26.68 12.67 5.84
CA ALA A 50 -26.70 11.36 6.47
C ALA A 50 -26.53 11.42 8.00
N ALA A 51 -25.84 12.44 8.51
CA ALA A 51 -25.67 12.65 9.95
C ALA A 51 -27.01 12.92 10.67
N THR A 52 -28.01 13.44 9.98
CA THR A 52 -29.32 13.76 10.57
C THR A 52 -30.14 12.52 10.97
N PHE A 53 -29.80 11.36 10.43
CA PHE A 53 -30.45 10.09 10.74
C PHE A 53 -29.89 9.39 11.99
N CYS A 54 -28.99 10.06 12.72
CA CYS A 54 -28.51 9.61 14.05
C CYS A 54 -27.99 8.18 14.11
N GLY A 55 -27.35 7.69 13.02
CA GLY A 55 -26.77 6.37 12.93
C GLY A 55 -27.73 5.25 12.48
N GLU A 56 -28.94 5.58 12.05
CA GLU A 56 -29.76 4.65 11.27
C GLU A 56 -29.10 4.36 9.91
N PRO A 57 -29.37 3.21 9.27
CA PRO A 57 -28.78 2.91 7.98
C PRO A 57 -29.18 3.93 6.90
N VAL A 58 -28.20 4.54 6.25
CA VAL A 58 -28.38 5.50 5.15
C VAL A 58 -27.63 5.04 3.92
N GLU A 59 -28.31 5.03 2.79
CA GLU A 59 -27.69 4.86 1.47
C GLU A 59 -27.67 6.19 0.73
N ILE A 60 -26.50 6.68 0.40
CA ILE A 60 -26.29 7.78 -0.56
C ILE A 60 -26.16 7.14 -1.93
N SER A 61 -27.21 7.23 -2.74
CA SER A 61 -27.32 6.55 -4.05
C SER A 61 -27.07 7.54 -5.17
N LEU A 62 -25.96 7.37 -5.88
CA LEU A 62 -25.63 8.17 -7.05
C LEU A 62 -26.41 7.66 -8.26
N ALA A 63 -26.98 8.54 -9.05
CA ALA A 63 -27.48 8.16 -10.38
C ALA A 63 -26.27 7.91 -11.31
N PRO A 64 -26.40 7.02 -12.33
CA PRO A 64 -25.33 6.82 -13.30
C PRO A 64 -24.96 8.13 -14.01
N GLY A 65 -23.65 8.36 -14.20
CA GLY A 65 -23.10 9.55 -14.85
C GLY A 65 -21.78 10.00 -14.21
N ASP A 66 -21.28 11.14 -14.63
CA ASP A 66 -19.99 11.67 -14.21
C ASP A 66 -20.20 12.73 -13.12
N TYR A 67 -19.44 12.60 -12.05
CA TYR A 67 -19.38 13.53 -10.92
C TYR A 67 -17.98 14.13 -10.84
N HIS A 68 -17.83 15.34 -11.33
CA HIS A 68 -16.57 16.06 -11.25
C HIS A 68 -16.44 16.69 -9.85
N ILE A 69 -15.36 16.38 -9.15
CA ILE A 69 -15.05 16.95 -7.83
C ILE A 69 -13.73 17.71 -7.90
N SER A 70 -13.69 18.93 -7.34
CA SER A 70 -12.54 19.79 -7.47
C SER A 70 -11.86 20.12 -6.16
N ARG A 71 -10.54 20.29 -6.22
CA ARG A 71 -9.71 20.77 -5.12
C ARG A 71 -10.23 22.12 -4.57
N GLU A 72 -10.73 23.01 -5.42
CA GLU A 72 -11.19 24.36 -5.04
C GLU A 72 -12.40 24.32 -4.13
N ASN A 73 -13.36 23.41 -4.38
CA ASN A 73 -14.58 23.26 -3.60
C ASN A 73 -14.49 22.16 -2.52
N SER A 74 -13.31 21.59 -2.32
CA SER A 74 -13.05 20.55 -1.33
C SER A 74 -13.10 21.04 0.11
N THR A 75 -13.39 20.12 1.03
CA THR A 75 -13.28 20.40 2.47
C THR A 75 -11.81 20.39 2.88
N ARG A 76 -11.36 21.44 3.59
CA ARG A 76 -9.97 21.56 4.04
C ARG A 76 -9.83 21.11 5.49
N ARG A 77 -8.88 20.18 5.75
CA ARG A 77 -8.56 19.67 7.10
C ARG A 77 -7.07 19.41 7.23
N ILE A 78 -6.56 19.59 8.43
CA ILE A 78 -5.21 19.14 8.77
C ILE A 78 -5.29 17.65 9.11
N TYR A 79 -4.59 16.82 8.34
CA TYR A 79 -4.36 15.40 8.62
C TYR A 79 -2.89 15.06 8.42
N TYR A 80 -2.36 14.30 9.36
CA TYR A 80 -1.04 13.68 9.27
C TYR A 80 -1.25 12.23 8.86
N ILE A 81 -0.99 11.94 7.61
CA ILE A 81 -1.17 10.61 7.01
C ILE A 81 0.20 9.94 6.93
N SER A 82 0.30 8.72 7.46
CA SER A 82 1.55 7.93 7.43
C SER A 82 2.09 7.81 6.01
N ASN A 83 3.41 7.95 5.86
CA ASN A 83 4.16 7.86 4.60
C ASN A 83 3.77 8.90 3.53
N THR A 84 3.10 9.99 3.93
CA THR A 84 2.94 11.18 3.07
C THR A 84 4.07 12.18 3.30
N ALA A 85 4.03 13.31 2.60
CA ALA A 85 5.12 14.30 2.59
C ALA A 85 5.57 14.74 4.00
N SER A 86 6.88 14.78 4.20
CA SER A 86 7.49 15.38 5.39
C SER A 86 7.28 16.90 5.44
N THR A 87 7.54 17.51 6.59
CA THR A 87 7.49 18.98 6.74
C THR A 87 8.52 19.73 5.89
N GLU A 88 9.59 19.06 5.46
CA GLU A 88 10.61 19.60 4.54
C GLU A 88 10.11 19.56 3.09
N GLU A 89 9.44 18.47 2.70
CA GLU A 89 8.88 18.30 1.36
C GLU A 89 7.62 19.16 1.15
N ASN A 90 6.75 19.21 2.14
CA ASN A 90 5.56 20.06 2.17
C ASN A 90 5.24 20.52 3.59
N PRO A 91 5.50 21.79 3.95
CA PRO A 91 5.25 22.31 5.29
C PRO A 91 3.76 22.50 5.60
N ASP A 92 2.87 22.49 4.61
CA ASP A 92 1.41 22.62 4.82
C ASP A 92 0.77 21.22 4.91
N PRO A 93 0.34 20.78 6.10
CA PRO A 93 -0.31 19.49 6.29
C PRO A 93 -1.79 19.47 5.90
N THR A 94 -2.31 20.60 5.38
CA THR A 94 -3.71 20.72 4.98
C THR A 94 -4.02 19.79 3.81
N LYS A 95 -5.02 18.93 3.99
CA LYS A 95 -5.57 18.06 2.95
C LYS A 95 -6.81 18.69 2.33
N HIS A 96 -6.97 18.48 1.02
CA HIS A 96 -8.13 18.93 0.25
C HIS A 96 -9.02 17.71 -0.01
N ILE A 97 -10.12 17.63 0.74
CA ILE A 97 -10.94 16.42 0.83
C ILE A 97 -12.16 16.55 -0.07
N GLY A 98 -12.31 15.64 -1.01
CA GLY A 98 -13.46 15.60 -1.92
C GLY A 98 -14.74 15.21 -1.19
N LEU A 99 -14.74 14.02 -0.59
CA LEU A 99 -15.88 13.44 0.12
C LEU A 99 -15.44 13.08 1.55
N LEU A 100 -15.89 13.86 2.52
CA LEU A 100 -15.56 13.68 3.94
C LEU A 100 -16.72 13.01 4.68
N PHE A 101 -16.54 11.76 5.06
CA PHE A 101 -17.34 11.04 6.05
C PHE A 101 -16.66 11.22 7.40
N LYS A 102 -17.29 11.95 8.31
CA LYS A 102 -16.72 12.22 9.64
C LYS A 102 -17.74 11.97 10.73
N ASP A 103 -17.34 11.19 11.75
CA ASP A 103 -18.16 10.82 12.90
C ASP A 103 -19.51 10.15 12.51
N LEU A 104 -19.57 9.52 11.33
CA LEU A 104 -20.78 8.89 10.78
C LEU A 104 -20.86 7.40 11.14
N LYS A 105 -22.09 6.88 11.13
CA LYS A 105 -22.36 5.46 11.36
C LYS A 105 -23.36 4.93 10.34
N ASN A 106 -23.13 3.68 9.87
CA ASN A 106 -24.06 2.95 9.00
C ASN A 106 -24.39 3.70 7.69
N VAL A 107 -23.38 4.23 7.01
CA VAL A 107 -23.56 4.96 5.75
C VAL A 107 -22.94 4.19 4.60
N THR A 108 -23.71 4.00 3.54
CA THR A 108 -23.24 3.44 2.27
C THR A 108 -23.25 4.52 1.19
N LEU A 109 -22.13 4.68 0.48
CA LEU A 109 -22.10 5.38 -0.80
C LEU A 109 -22.22 4.33 -1.91
N GLU A 110 -23.39 4.28 -2.55
CA GLU A 110 -23.66 3.40 -3.68
C GLU A 110 -23.56 4.19 -4.99
N GLY A 111 -22.56 3.85 -5.79
CA GLY A 111 -22.25 4.58 -7.02
C GLY A 111 -23.11 4.19 -8.22
N ASN A 112 -23.72 2.99 -8.25
CA ASN A 112 -24.51 2.51 -9.40
C ASN A 112 -23.79 2.62 -10.75
N GLY A 113 -22.45 2.44 -10.74
CA GLY A 113 -21.62 2.57 -11.94
C GLY A 113 -21.25 4.02 -12.31
N ALA A 114 -21.49 4.98 -11.45
CA ALA A 114 -21.07 6.37 -11.65
C ALA A 114 -19.54 6.52 -11.75
N TRP A 115 -19.11 7.60 -12.37
CA TRP A 115 -17.72 8.03 -12.41
C TRP A 115 -17.51 9.22 -11.49
N ILE A 116 -16.53 9.13 -10.59
CA ILE A 116 -16.05 10.25 -9.78
C ILE A 116 -14.72 10.69 -10.39
N VAL A 117 -14.69 11.92 -10.92
CA VAL A 117 -13.55 12.49 -11.62
C VAL A 117 -12.96 13.61 -10.77
N THR A 118 -11.72 13.43 -10.32
CA THR A 118 -11.03 14.44 -9.50
C THR A 118 -10.34 15.49 -10.37
N HIS A 119 -10.40 16.74 -9.93
CA HIS A 119 -9.70 17.89 -10.51
C HIS A 119 -8.72 18.49 -9.50
N GLY A 120 -7.44 18.43 -9.84
CA GLY A 120 -6.33 18.85 -8.98
C GLY A 120 -5.93 17.78 -7.96
N GLU A 121 -4.76 17.97 -7.33
CA GLU A 121 -4.27 17.08 -6.27
C GLU A 121 -5.14 17.21 -5.02
N MET A 122 -5.81 16.13 -4.62
CA MET A 122 -6.73 16.10 -3.49
C MET A 122 -6.83 14.69 -2.90
N THR A 123 -7.46 14.59 -1.72
CA THR A 123 -7.85 13.32 -1.08
C THR A 123 -9.33 13.06 -1.37
N PRO A 124 -9.68 12.27 -2.39
CA PRO A 124 -11.07 12.09 -2.83
C PRO A 124 -12.00 11.50 -1.77
N LEU A 125 -11.52 10.52 -0.99
CA LEU A 125 -12.34 9.75 -0.05
C LEU A 125 -11.72 9.78 1.34
N VAL A 126 -12.47 10.24 2.34
CA VAL A 126 -12.06 10.19 3.75
C VAL A 126 -13.19 9.63 4.61
N ALA A 127 -12.87 8.60 5.43
CA ALA A 127 -13.69 8.21 6.56
C ALA A 127 -12.87 8.41 7.85
N ASP A 128 -13.28 9.37 8.68
CA ASP A 128 -12.61 9.72 9.92
C ASP A 128 -13.53 9.52 11.13
N SER A 129 -13.13 8.68 12.07
CA SER A 129 -13.89 8.37 13.30
C SER A 129 -15.28 7.80 13.01
N CYS A 130 -15.40 7.00 11.96
CA CYS A 130 -16.65 6.43 11.47
C CYS A 130 -16.82 4.97 11.89
N VAL A 131 -18.06 4.46 11.82
CA VAL A 131 -18.39 3.05 12.07
C VAL A 131 -19.33 2.52 11.00
N ASN A 132 -18.98 1.40 10.37
CA ASN A 132 -19.77 0.73 9.35
C ASN A 132 -20.04 1.65 8.14
N ILE A 133 -18.98 1.95 7.38
CA ILE A 133 -19.01 2.74 6.15
C ILE A 133 -18.74 1.83 4.97
N ALA A 134 -19.57 1.89 3.95
CA ALA A 134 -19.39 1.15 2.72
C ALA A 134 -19.31 2.09 1.50
N PHE A 135 -18.31 1.85 0.66
CA PHE A 135 -18.15 2.47 -0.66
C PHE A 135 -18.34 1.39 -1.73
N ARG A 136 -19.25 1.59 -2.68
CA ARG A 136 -19.60 0.54 -3.64
C ARG A 136 -19.85 1.05 -5.04
N ASN A 137 -19.42 0.24 -6.03
CA ASN A 137 -19.92 0.24 -7.39
C ASN A 137 -19.75 1.59 -8.11
N PHE A 138 -18.53 2.13 -8.14
CA PHE A 138 -18.18 3.34 -8.90
C PHE A 138 -16.78 3.24 -9.48
N THR A 139 -16.47 4.14 -10.41
CA THR A 139 -15.12 4.37 -10.92
C THR A 139 -14.57 5.69 -10.40
N LEU A 140 -13.36 5.68 -9.87
CA LEU A 140 -12.63 6.90 -9.49
C LEU A 140 -11.42 7.09 -10.40
N THR A 141 -11.27 8.29 -10.94
CA THR A 141 -10.16 8.67 -11.81
C THR A 141 -9.78 10.14 -11.61
N ALA A 142 -8.62 10.54 -12.11
CA ALA A 142 -8.23 11.95 -12.18
C ALA A 142 -8.40 12.46 -13.62
N ALA A 143 -8.90 13.68 -13.76
CA ALA A 143 -8.98 14.35 -15.06
C ALA A 143 -7.58 14.61 -15.63
N ASP A 144 -6.63 14.94 -14.73
CA ASP A 144 -5.24 15.20 -15.05
C ASP A 144 -4.32 14.47 -14.04
N PRO A 145 -3.98 13.18 -14.32
CA PRO A 145 -3.12 12.39 -13.45
C PRO A 145 -1.74 13.03 -13.25
N SER A 146 -1.29 13.16 -11.98
CA SER A 146 0.01 13.75 -11.64
C SER A 146 1.23 12.83 -11.89
N VAL A 147 1.05 11.80 -12.69
CA VAL A 147 2.09 10.96 -13.27
C VAL A 147 1.99 11.06 -14.80
N PRO A 148 2.60 12.08 -15.42
CA PRO A 148 2.61 12.19 -16.86
C PRO A 148 3.42 11.06 -17.51
N GLU A 149 3.02 10.70 -18.74
CA GLU A 149 3.62 9.62 -19.50
C GLU A 149 3.97 10.04 -20.91
N PHE A 150 5.03 9.48 -21.45
CA PHE A 150 5.32 9.51 -22.87
C PHE A 150 5.89 8.19 -23.39
N LYS A 151 5.67 7.94 -24.69
CA LYS A 151 6.26 6.81 -25.41
C LYS A 151 7.39 7.30 -26.32
N VAL A 152 8.50 6.59 -26.32
CA VAL A 152 9.64 6.88 -27.22
C VAL A 152 9.29 6.41 -28.64
N GLU A 153 9.30 7.32 -29.61
CA GLU A 153 9.04 7.03 -31.03
C GLU A 153 10.31 6.98 -31.88
N ALA A 154 11.32 7.79 -31.54
CA ALA A 154 12.59 7.77 -32.26
C ALA A 154 13.75 8.18 -31.35
N VAL A 155 14.94 7.65 -31.64
CA VAL A 155 16.20 8.00 -30.96
C VAL A 155 17.30 8.12 -31.99
N ASP A 156 18.14 9.17 -31.91
CA ASP A 156 19.39 9.31 -32.65
C ASP A 156 20.54 9.65 -31.69
N SER A 157 21.72 9.99 -32.23
CA SER A 157 22.93 10.21 -31.41
C SER A 157 22.84 11.41 -30.44
N ALA A 158 21.93 12.36 -30.68
CA ALA A 158 21.80 13.61 -29.92
C ALA A 158 20.35 14.00 -29.64
N SER A 159 19.39 13.20 -30.01
CA SER A 159 17.97 13.49 -29.73
C SER A 159 17.14 12.26 -29.44
N MET A 160 16.02 12.52 -28.75
CA MET A 160 14.95 11.57 -28.50
C MET A 160 13.62 12.24 -28.88
N THR A 161 12.81 11.58 -29.68
CA THR A 161 11.46 12.04 -30.02
C THR A 161 10.43 11.17 -29.30
N VAL A 162 9.49 11.80 -28.62
CA VAL A 162 8.50 11.13 -27.79
C VAL A 162 7.08 11.57 -28.12
N ARG A 163 6.11 10.65 -27.97
CA ARG A 163 4.68 10.93 -28.01
C ARG A 163 4.14 10.99 -26.58
N VAL A 164 3.61 12.15 -26.20
CA VAL A 164 2.97 12.32 -24.88
C VAL A 164 1.65 11.56 -24.84
N THR A 165 1.41 10.81 -23.78
CA THR A 165 0.16 10.04 -23.56
C THR A 165 -0.89 10.96 -22.93
N ALA A 166 -2.05 11.07 -23.54
CA ALA A 166 -3.18 11.84 -22.97
C ALA A 166 -3.69 11.19 -21.64
N PRO A 167 -4.13 12.00 -20.68
CA PRO A 167 -4.26 13.46 -20.69
C PRO A 167 -3.04 14.22 -20.15
N SER A 168 -1.83 13.64 -20.14
CA SER A 168 -0.62 14.33 -19.66
C SER A 168 -0.43 15.67 -20.38
N THR A 169 -0.19 16.73 -19.62
CA THR A 169 -0.02 18.09 -20.13
C THR A 169 1.39 18.63 -19.85
N TYR A 170 1.85 19.54 -20.69
CA TYR A 170 3.19 20.10 -20.61
C TYR A 170 3.24 21.54 -21.11
N GLN A 171 4.33 22.24 -20.78
CA GLN A 171 4.68 23.56 -21.32
C GLN A 171 6.11 23.55 -21.84
N ILE A 172 6.34 24.20 -22.98
CA ILE A 172 7.67 24.45 -23.52
C ILE A 172 7.86 25.96 -23.64
N GLU A 173 8.80 26.51 -22.86
CA GLU A 173 9.12 27.92 -22.83
C GLU A 173 10.62 28.12 -23.10
N ASN A 174 10.96 28.79 -24.20
CA ASN A 174 12.37 29.02 -24.61
C ASN A 174 13.20 27.73 -24.63
N GLY A 175 12.62 26.61 -25.08
CA GLY A 175 13.29 25.32 -25.14
C GLY A 175 13.30 24.55 -23.80
N ASN A 176 12.82 25.13 -22.72
CA ASN A 176 12.65 24.43 -21.43
C ASN A 176 11.32 23.68 -21.39
N PHE A 177 11.37 22.42 -21.01
CA PHE A 177 10.20 21.55 -20.90
C PHE A 177 9.81 21.37 -19.45
N ASN A 178 8.52 21.53 -19.14
CA ASN A 178 7.93 21.25 -17.83
C ASN A 178 6.65 20.44 -18.00
N TRP A 179 6.48 19.42 -17.16
CA TRP A 179 5.18 18.83 -16.95
C TRP A 179 4.32 19.79 -16.11
N VAL A 180 3.10 19.97 -16.51
CA VAL A 180 2.13 20.84 -15.81
C VAL A 180 0.80 20.12 -15.72
N GLY A 181 0.00 20.50 -14.74
CA GLY A 181 -1.34 19.96 -14.58
C GLY A 181 -2.21 20.84 -13.71
N GLU A 182 -3.37 20.33 -13.32
CA GLU A 182 -4.33 21.04 -12.50
C GLU A 182 -3.77 21.32 -11.09
N GLY A 183 -3.19 22.50 -10.91
CA GLY A 183 -2.62 22.95 -9.62
C GLY A 183 -1.26 22.36 -9.26
N TRP A 184 -0.60 21.66 -10.16
CA TRP A 184 0.75 21.17 -9.97
C TRP A 184 1.66 21.47 -11.17
N ILE A 185 2.93 21.63 -10.87
CA ILE A 185 3.99 21.78 -11.89
C ILE A 185 5.15 20.90 -11.47
N PHE A 186 5.54 20.01 -12.36
CA PHE A 186 6.76 19.23 -12.25
C PHE A 186 7.82 19.89 -13.13
N ALA A 187 8.47 20.91 -12.58
CA ALA A 187 9.40 21.75 -13.29
C ALA A 187 10.74 21.80 -12.60
N ASP A 188 11.77 22.05 -13.41
CA ASP A 188 13.07 22.45 -12.92
C ASP A 188 13.01 23.52 -11.84
N GLY A 189 13.45 23.15 -10.62
CA GLY A 189 13.79 24.09 -9.56
C GLY A 189 12.64 24.81 -8.86
N ARG A 190 11.38 24.57 -9.21
CA ARG A 190 10.24 25.23 -8.56
C ARG A 190 9.71 24.46 -7.35
N ARG A 191 9.91 23.15 -7.28
CA ARG A 191 9.74 22.35 -6.06
C ARG A 191 11.08 21.73 -5.71
N LYS A 192 11.57 21.97 -4.50
CA LYS A 192 12.70 21.23 -3.93
C LYS A 192 12.22 19.82 -3.63
N THR A 193 12.40 18.90 -4.55
CA THR A 193 12.21 17.48 -4.29
C THR A 193 13.56 16.84 -4.03
N THR A 194 13.62 15.88 -3.15
CA THR A 194 14.81 15.04 -2.95
C THR A 194 15.12 14.22 -4.21
N TYR A 195 14.09 14.05 -5.06
CA TYR A 195 14.14 13.34 -6.34
C TYR A 195 13.57 14.24 -7.44
N PRO A 196 14.37 15.09 -8.08
CA PRO A 196 13.89 16.09 -9.02
C PRO A 196 13.18 15.52 -10.26
N GLU A 197 13.47 14.29 -10.64
CA GLU A 197 12.83 13.61 -11.76
C GLU A 197 12.72 12.12 -11.48
N PHE A 198 11.77 11.75 -10.61
CA PHE A 198 11.50 10.35 -10.34
C PHE A 198 10.83 9.71 -11.55
N ALA A 199 11.47 8.71 -12.13
CA ALA A 199 10.98 8.06 -13.34
C ALA A 199 10.92 6.53 -13.17
N GLN A 200 10.03 5.95 -13.94
CA GLN A 200 10.03 4.51 -14.21
C GLN A 200 9.73 4.27 -15.68
N VAL A 201 10.16 3.13 -16.18
CA VAL A 201 9.93 2.70 -17.56
C VAL A 201 9.04 1.47 -17.57
N PHE A 202 8.00 1.51 -18.37
CA PHE A 202 7.22 0.36 -18.75
C PHE A 202 7.73 -0.20 -20.08
N TYR A 203 8.01 -1.49 -20.09
CA TYR A 203 8.43 -2.26 -21.28
C TYR A 203 7.24 -3.06 -21.82
N PRO A 204 6.54 -2.59 -22.87
CA PRO A 204 5.31 -3.24 -23.35
C PRO A 204 5.51 -4.68 -23.82
N ASP A 205 6.65 -4.97 -24.45
CA ASP A 205 7.02 -6.31 -24.93
C ASP A 205 7.20 -7.36 -23.81
N ARG A 206 7.58 -6.92 -22.63
CA ARG A 206 7.82 -7.76 -21.46
C ARG A 206 6.74 -7.65 -20.40
N ASN A 207 5.86 -6.67 -20.49
CA ASN A 207 4.86 -6.30 -19.48
C ASN A 207 5.48 -6.12 -18.06
N VAL A 208 6.56 -5.35 -17.99
CA VAL A 208 7.34 -5.09 -16.76
C VAL A 208 7.56 -3.61 -16.60
N THR A 209 7.46 -3.11 -15.38
CA THR A 209 7.81 -1.74 -14.99
C THR A 209 9.03 -1.76 -14.08
N LEU A 210 10.01 -0.88 -14.32
CA LEU A 210 11.22 -0.75 -13.52
C LEU A 210 11.47 0.73 -13.16
N ARG A 211 11.98 0.99 -11.97
CA ARG A 211 12.54 2.29 -11.60
C ARG A 211 13.81 2.55 -12.38
N VAL A 212 13.95 3.76 -12.91
CA VAL A 212 15.10 4.20 -13.69
C VAL A 212 15.42 5.67 -13.40
N ASP A 213 16.61 6.09 -13.82
CA ASP A 213 16.93 7.52 -13.88
C ASP A 213 16.06 8.21 -14.92
N SER A 214 15.82 9.51 -14.72
CA SER A 214 15.01 10.28 -15.66
C SER A 214 15.60 10.26 -17.07
N PRO A 215 14.83 9.85 -18.09
CA PRO A 215 15.26 9.90 -19.48
C PRO A 215 15.42 11.35 -19.99
N LEU A 216 14.92 12.34 -19.24
CA LEU A 216 15.05 13.76 -19.54
C LEU A 216 16.26 14.40 -18.87
N ALA A 217 17.01 13.67 -18.04
CA ALA A 217 18.21 14.17 -17.38
C ALA A 217 19.26 14.61 -18.41
N GLY A 218 19.81 15.82 -18.23
CA GLY A 218 20.82 16.39 -19.14
C GLY A 218 20.29 16.86 -20.52
N ARG A 219 18.97 17.00 -20.67
CA ARG A 219 18.36 17.62 -21.86
C ARG A 219 18.83 19.07 -22.01
N ILE A 220 19.12 19.48 -23.23
CA ILE A 220 19.54 20.84 -23.58
C ILE A 220 18.33 21.68 -23.98
N SER A 221 17.42 21.11 -24.77
CA SER A 221 16.22 21.80 -25.25
C SER A 221 15.11 20.80 -25.58
N ALA A 222 13.90 21.31 -25.61
CA ALA A 222 12.70 20.63 -26.11
C ALA A 222 12.03 21.45 -27.20
N GLU A 223 11.49 20.80 -28.21
CA GLU A 223 10.78 21.38 -29.35
C GLU A 223 9.54 20.52 -29.63
N GLU A 224 8.37 21.14 -29.67
CA GLU A 224 7.16 20.46 -30.14
C GLU A 224 7.16 20.45 -31.68
N ILE A 225 7.18 19.25 -32.27
CA ILE A 225 7.18 19.05 -33.73
C ILE A 225 5.75 19.13 -34.27
N GLU A 226 4.83 18.51 -33.54
CA GLU A 226 3.38 18.54 -33.75
C GLU A 226 2.70 18.32 -32.39
N PRO A 227 1.41 18.61 -32.24
CA PRO A 227 0.74 18.47 -30.94
C PRO A 227 0.99 17.10 -30.28
N GLY A 228 1.61 17.11 -29.10
CA GLY A 228 1.99 15.93 -28.33
C GLY A 228 3.22 15.16 -28.84
N LEU A 229 3.87 15.57 -29.92
CA LEU A 229 5.13 14.99 -30.40
C LEU A 229 6.30 15.93 -30.10
N ILE A 230 7.15 15.54 -29.18
CA ILE A 230 8.21 16.39 -28.65
C ILE A 230 9.58 15.81 -29.02
N ARG A 231 10.47 16.65 -29.50
CA ARG A 231 11.89 16.32 -29.67
C ARG A 231 12.69 16.94 -28.54
N PHE A 232 13.38 16.12 -27.79
CA PHE A 232 14.39 16.54 -26.81
C PHE A 232 15.78 16.43 -27.43
N ARG A 233 16.62 17.46 -27.23
CA ARG A 233 18.01 17.48 -27.64
C ARG A 233 18.93 17.30 -26.45
N PHE A 234 20.02 16.58 -26.66
CA PHE A 234 21.06 16.27 -25.69
C PHE A 234 22.45 16.49 -26.27
N ALA A 235 23.46 16.63 -25.43
CA ALA A 235 24.86 16.51 -25.88
C ALA A 235 25.17 15.09 -26.40
N LYS A 236 24.54 14.09 -25.74
CA LYS A 236 24.49 12.68 -26.12
C LYS A 236 23.13 12.15 -25.70
N ALA A 237 22.39 11.53 -26.61
CA ALA A 237 21.07 11.00 -26.29
C ALA A 237 21.13 9.97 -25.17
N PRO A 238 20.08 9.90 -24.30
CA PRO A 238 19.98 8.91 -23.25
C PRO A 238 19.91 7.48 -23.83
N ALA A 239 20.25 6.48 -23.01
CA ALA A 239 20.16 5.08 -23.38
C ALA A 239 18.70 4.58 -23.24
N VAL A 240 17.87 4.96 -24.19
CA VAL A 240 16.45 4.59 -24.27
C VAL A 240 16.16 3.88 -25.59
N HIS A 241 15.06 3.12 -25.66
CA HIS A 241 14.69 2.40 -26.89
C HIS A 241 13.29 2.79 -27.36
N VAL A 242 13.11 2.71 -28.68
CA VAL A 242 11.81 2.94 -29.31
C VAL A 242 10.79 1.94 -28.77
N GLY A 243 9.62 2.44 -28.39
CA GLY A 243 8.52 1.65 -27.83
C GLY A 243 8.46 1.66 -26.30
N GLU A 244 9.51 2.04 -25.59
CA GLU A 244 9.49 2.23 -24.14
C GLU A 244 8.53 3.36 -23.74
N VAL A 245 7.82 3.17 -22.63
CA VAL A 245 6.92 4.19 -22.05
C VAL A 245 7.50 4.64 -20.71
N TYR A 246 7.76 5.93 -20.60
CA TYR A 246 8.28 6.54 -19.38
C TYR A 246 7.16 7.23 -18.63
N GLN A 247 7.08 6.95 -17.33
CA GLN A 247 6.13 7.49 -16.36
C GLN A 247 6.94 8.33 -15.37
N MET A 248 6.55 9.57 -15.13
CA MET A 248 7.33 10.51 -14.34
C MET A 248 6.47 11.17 -13.25
N ARG A 249 7.07 11.51 -12.12
CA ARG A 249 6.39 12.20 -11.03
C ARG A 249 7.32 13.13 -10.26
N HIS A 250 6.76 14.14 -9.60
CA HIS A 250 7.52 15.08 -8.78
C HIS A 250 7.96 14.52 -7.41
N GLY A 251 7.49 13.35 -7.00
CA GLY A 251 7.93 12.64 -5.81
C GLY A 251 7.29 13.06 -4.48
N ILE A 252 6.56 14.19 -4.41
CA ILE A 252 5.94 14.67 -3.17
C ILE A 252 4.54 14.10 -3.01
N ARG A 253 4.30 13.34 -1.94
CA ARG A 253 3.04 12.70 -1.60
C ARG A 253 2.22 13.59 -0.65
N SER A 254 1.68 14.71 -1.15
CA SER A 254 0.97 15.69 -0.30
C SER A 254 -0.42 15.24 0.15
N GLU A 255 -1.07 14.38 -0.62
CA GLU A 255 -2.43 13.89 -0.42
C GLU A 255 -2.44 12.34 -0.41
N ALA A 256 -3.61 11.72 -0.25
CA ALA A 256 -3.84 10.29 -0.45
C ALA A 256 -5.12 10.09 -1.28
N CYS A 257 -5.23 9.00 -2.05
CA CYS A 257 -6.45 8.72 -2.81
C CYS A 257 -7.64 8.36 -1.90
N GLY A 258 -7.36 7.65 -0.80
CA GLY A 258 -8.34 7.34 0.25
C GLY A 258 -7.68 7.37 1.62
N PHE A 259 -8.38 7.91 2.61
CA PHE A 259 -7.88 7.96 3.99
C PHE A 259 -8.95 7.48 4.97
N PHE A 260 -8.71 6.32 5.58
CA PHE A 260 -9.59 5.68 6.54
C PHE A 260 -8.92 5.74 7.91
N ASN A 261 -9.29 6.78 8.69
CA ASN A 261 -8.63 7.12 9.94
C ASN A 261 -9.51 6.83 11.13
N ARG A 262 -9.00 6.10 12.12
CA ARG A 262 -9.70 5.82 13.39
C ARG A 262 -11.14 5.34 13.20
N SER A 263 -11.38 4.65 12.10
CA SER A 263 -12.69 4.16 11.70
C SER A 263 -12.78 2.66 11.90
N LYS A 264 -14.01 2.17 12.04
CA LYS A 264 -14.28 0.75 12.23
C LYS A 264 -15.25 0.25 11.19
N ASP A 265 -15.00 -0.98 10.69
CA ASP A 265 -15.85 -1.66 9.71
C ASP A 265 -16.04 -0.83 8.43
N VAL A 266 -14.91 -0.52 7.75
CA VAL A 266 -14.92 0.20 6.46
C VAL A 266 -14.72 -0.80 5.32
N SER A 267 -15.59 -0.72 4.31
CA SER A 267 -15.51 -1.60 3.15
C SER A 267 -15.53 -0.85 1.81
N LEU A 268 -14.72 -1.34 0.86
CA LEU A 268 -14.67 -0.92 -0.52
C LEU A 268 -15.01 -2.15 -1.38
N THR A 269 -16.07 -2.06 -2.19
CA THR A 269 -16.52 -3.21 -3.00
C THR A 269 -16.88 -2.78 -4.41
N ASP A 270 -16.44 -3.55 -5.41
CA ASP A 270 -16.76 -3.29 -6.82
C ASP A 270 -16.34 -1.88 -7.30
N ILE A 271 -15.14 -1.43 -6.93
CA ILE A 271 -14.63 -0.10 -7.28
C ILE A 271 -13.46 -0.22 -8.25
N THR A 272 -13.48 0.59 -9.30
CA THR A 272 -12.34 0.78 -10.20
C THR A 272 -11.63 2.09 -9.88
N PHE A 273 -10.32 2.02 -9.65
CA PHE A 273 -9.43 3.15 -9.52
C PHE A 273 -8.53 3.19 -10.76
N HIS A 274 -8.75 4.15 -11.64
CA HIS A 274 -7.90 4.35 -12.82
C HIS A 274 -6.65 5.16 -12.51
N PHE A 275 -6.70 5.98 -11.47
CA PHE A 275 -5.53 6.68 -10.96
C PHE A 275 -5.67 6.98 -9.47
N LEU A 276 -4.75 6.44 -8.67
CA LEU A 276 -4.61 6.74 -7.25
C LEU A 276 -3.56 7.85 -7.08
N GLY A 277 -4.04 9.09 -7.02
CA GLY A 277 -3.17 10.27 -6.97
C GLY A 277 -2.43 10.43 -5.66
N ASN A 278 -1.21 10.95 -5.71
CA ASN A 278 -0.29 11.27 -4.62
C ASN A 278 0.13 10.08 -3.75
N PHE A 279 -0.82 9.35 -3.19
CA PHE A 279 -0.64 8.13 -2.43
C PHE A 279 -1.92 7.29 -2.54
N GLY A 280 -1.87 6.02 -2.19
CA GLY A 280 -3.01 5.11 -2.38
C GLY A 280 -4.11 5.22 -1.33
N LEU A 281 -4.68 4.07 -1.00
CA LEU A 281 -5.72 3.89 0.00
C LEU A 281 -5.06 3.61 1.35
N VAL A 282 -5.12 4.56 2.27
CA VAL A 282 -4.44 4.48 3.57
C VAL A 282 -5.43 4.18 4.68
N GLY A 283 -5.30 3.02 5.31
CA GLY A 283 -5.91 2.72 6.62
C GLY A 283 -4.96 3.13 7.74
N GLN A 284 -5.39 3.98 8.65
CA GLN A 284 -4.54 4.44 9.76
C GLN A 284 -5.29 4.34 11.08
N TYR A 285 -4.78 3.52 12.01
CA TYR A 285 -5.40 3.26 13.32
C TYR A 285 -6.90 2.93 13.21
N SER A 286 -7.25 2.11 12.22
CA SER A 286 -8.62 1.69 11.92
C SER A 286 -8.79 0.19 12.18
N GLU A 287 -10.02 -0.23 12.44
CA GLU A 287 -10.37 -1.60 12.79
C GLU A 287 -11.29 -2.20 11.72
N ASN A 288 -10.97 -3.41 11.24
CA ASN A 288 -11.73 -4.14 10.21
C ASN A 288 -11.88 -3.37 8.90
N LEU A 289 -10.88 -3.49 8.02
CA LEU A 289 -10.91 -2.91 6.68
C LEU A 289 -11.05 -4.03 5.65
N ALA A 290 -12.00 -3.90 4.72
CA ALA A 290 -12.26 -4.89 3.70
C ALA A 290 -12.29 -4.27 2.30
N TYR A 291 -11.42 -4.77 1.40
CA TYR A 291 -11.37 -4.40 -0.01
C TYR A 291 -11.67 -5.65 -0.83
N ASP A 292 -12.78 -5.65 -1.56
CA ASP A 292 -13.23 -6.81 -2.33
C ASP A 292 -13.61 -6.39 -3.75
N ASN A 293 -13.06 -7.10 -4.73
CA ASN A 293 -13.24 -6.80 -6.14
C ASN A 293 -12.92 -5.33 -6.50
N ILE A 294 -11.79 -4.80 -5.95
CA ILE A 294 -11.26 -3.50 -6.38
C ILE A 294 -10.30 -3.69 -7.55
N ARG A 295 -10.34 -2.75 -8.48
CA ARG A 295 -9.47 -2.74 -9.64
C ARG A 295 -8.63 -1.46 -9.66
N CYS A 296 -7.36 -1.56 -9.26
CA CYS A 296 -6.37 -0.50 -9.42
C CYS A 296 -5.60 -0.77 -10.72
N ALA A 297 -6.00 -0.11 -11.80
CA ALA A 297 -5.41 -0.34 -13.12
C ALA A 297 -5.58 0.88 -14.04
N PRO A 298 -4.60 1.13 -14.94
CA PRO A 298 -4.65 2.26 -15.87
C PRO A 298 -5.91 2.27 -16.72
N ASP A 299 -6.36 3.46 -17.11
CA ASP A 299 -7.43 3.57 -18.11
C ASP A 299 -6.89 3.23 -19.49
N SER A 300 -7.13 1.99 -19.93
CA SER A 300 -6.67 1.50 -21.22
C SER A 300 -7.29 2.24 -22.42
N ARG A 301 -8.45 2.92 -22.24
CA ARG A 301 -9.08 3.73 -23.30
C ARG A 301 -8.24 4.94 -23.65
N LEU A 302 -7.45 5.44 -22.70
CA LEU A 302 -6.52 6.56 -22.88
C LEU A 302 -5.12 6.10 -23.28
N GLY A 303 -4.87 4.79 -23.33
CA GLY A 303 -3.54 4.24 -23.61
C GLY A 303 -2.54 4.45 -22.46
N ARG A 304 -3.00 4.78 -21.26
CA ARG A 304 -2.18 4.94 -20.08
C ARG A 304 -1.60 3.62 -19.60
N THR A 305 -0.46 3.71 -18.92
CA THR A 305 0.28 2.55 -18.43
C THR A 305 0.52 2.55 -16.91
N ASP A 306 0.27 3.66 -16.22
CA ASP A 306 0.26 3.77 -14.77
C ASP A 306 -1.15 3.97 -14.20
N ALA A 307 -1.35 3.55 -12.94
CA ALA A 307 -2.59 3.72 -12.20
C ALA A 307 -2.40 4.36 -10.83
N GLY A 308 -1.18 4.79 -10.49
CA GLY A 308 -0.95 5.37 -9.17
C GLY A 308 0.41 6.00 -8.99
N PHE A 309 0.45 6.93 -8.06
CA PHE A 309 1.62 7.75 -7.78
C PHE A 309 2.63 7.05 -6.84
N ALA A 310 2.16 6.12 -6.00
CA ALA A 310 2.98 5.36 -5.04
C ALA A 310 2.33 4.00 -4.74
N ASP A 311 2.23 3.59 -3.45
CA ASP A 311 1.55 2.37 -3.03
C ASP A 311 0.06 2.41 -3.39
N PHE A 312 -0.55 1.25 -3.69
CA PHE A 312 -2.00 1.22 -3.88
C PHE A 312 -2.76 1.09 -2.56
N VAL A 313 -2.28 0.23 -1.67
CA VAL A 313 -2.93 0.01 -0.37
C VAL A 313 -1.86 0.03 0.72
N GLN A 314 -2.06 0.89 1.73
CA GLN A 314 -1.21 0.94 2.91
C GLN A 314 -2.03 0.88 4.19
N MET A 315 -1.65 -0.03 5.09
CA MET A 315 -2.23 -0.17 6.42
C MET A 315 -1.19 0.18 7.47
N SER A 316 -1.40 1.29 8.18
CA SER A 316 -0.50 1.78 9.22
C SER A 316 -1.16 1.72 10.59
N GLY A 317 -0.75 0.79 11.44
CA GLY A 317 -1.28 0.61 12.78
C GLY A 317 -2.78 0.27 12.82
N CYS A 318 -3.24 -0.60 11.94
CA CYS A 318 -4.62 -1.10 11.95
C CYS A 318 -4.78 -2.27 12.92
N ARG A 319 -6.02 -2.68 13.21
CA ARG A 319 -6.33 -3.87 14.00
C ARG A 319 -7.59 -4.59 13.50
N GLY A 320 -7.94 -5.71 14.17
CA GLY A 320 -9.03 -6.57 13.72
C GLY A 320 -8.68 -7.27 12.42
N ASN A 321 -9.56 -7.30 11.44
CA ASN A 321 -9.33 -8.00 10.18
C ASN A 321 -9.08 -7.00 9.03
N VAL A 322 -7.96 -7.14 8.34
CA VAL A 322 -7.67 -6.48 7.06
C VAL A 322 -7.82 -7.53 5.95
N ARG A 323 -8.77 -7.30 5.03
CA ARG A 323 -9.09 -8.24 3.95
C ARG A 323 -8.97 -7.57 2.60
N ILE A 324 -8.16 -8.15 1.70
CA ILE A 324 -7.96 -7.69 0.32
C ILE A 324 -8.19 -8.88 -0.59
N LEU A 325 -9.37 -8.90 -1.23
CA LEU A 325 -9.90 -10.08 -1.88
C LEU A 325 -10.26 -9.80 -3.34
N ASN A 326 -10.10 -10.83 -4.21
CA ASN A 326 -10.63 -10.86 -5.57
C ASN A 326 -10.29 -9.62 -6.42
N SER A 327 -9.13 -9.00 -6.17
CA SER A 327 -8.78 -7.68 -6.66
C SER A 327 -7.66 -7.72 -7.69
N TYR A 328 -7.51 -6.60 -8.43
CA TYR A 328 -6.56 -6.49 -9.53
C TYR A 328 -5.71 -5.25 -9.36
N PHE A 329 -4.39 -5.45 -9.30
CA PHE A 329 -3.40 -4.41 -9.04
C PHE A 329 -2.37 -4.35 -10.18
N GLU A 330 -2.38 -3.27 -10.94
CA GLU A 330 -1.50 -3.09 -12.09
C GLU A 330 -1.14 -1.62 -12.31
N GLY A 331 0.16 -1.32 -12.53
CA GLY A 331 0.64 0.03 -12.81
C GLY A 331 0.86 0.90 -11.59
N ALA A 332 1.33 0.33 -10.47
CA ALA A 332 1.77 1.09 -9.31
C ALA A 332 3.13 1.78 -9.54
N HIS A 333 3.42 2.82 -8.76
CA HIS A 333 4.74 3.43 -8.68
C HIS A 333 5.52 3.03 -7.42
N ASP A 334 4.92 2.23 -6.56
CA ASP A 334 5.51 1.59 -5.38
C ASP A 334 4.82 0.25 -5.11
N ASP A 335 4.75 -0.21 -3.85
CA ASP A 335 4.20 -1.51 -3.50
C ASP A 335 2.67 -1.56 -3.71
N PRO A 336 2.12 -2.57 -4.37
CA PRO A 336 0.67 -2.77 -4.40
C PRO A 336 0.02 -2.87 -3.03
N ILE A 337 0.67 -3.55 -2.06
CA ILE A 337 0.16 -3.69 -0.69
C ILE A 337 1.33 -3.56 0.30
N ASN A 338 1.17 -2.66 1.28
CA ASN A 338 2.06 -2.50 2.42
C ASN A 338 1.24 -2.51 3.73
N ILE A 339 1.56 -3.41 4.67
CA ILE A 339 0.86 -3.57 5.95
C ILE A 339 1.88 -3.57 7.08
N HIS A 340 1.78 -2.59 7.98
CA HIS A 340 2.75 -2.40 9.06
C HIS A 340 2.16 -1.67 10.27
N GLY A 341 2.83 -1.80 11.42
CA GLY A 341 2.73 -0.88 12.56
C GLY A 341 3.79 0.23 12.47
N THR A 342 4.11 0.86 13.58
CA THR A 342 5.12 1.92 13.63
C THR A 342 5.97 1.80 14.88
N HIS A 343 7.30 1.69 14.71
CA HIS A 343 8.24 1.86 15.80
C HIS A 343 8.49 3.35 16.10
N LEU A 344 8.49 3.73 17.37
CA LEU A 344 9.01 5.02 17.80
C LEU A 344 10.30 4.81 18.58
N LYS A 345 11.37 5.52 18.18
CA LYS A 345 12.66 5.46 18.89
C LYS A 345 12.53 6.05 20.29
N VAL A 346 13.13 5.41 21.29
CA VAL A 346 13.23 5.97 22.64
C VAL A 346 14.31 7.06 22.65
N MET A 347 13.96 8.24 23.15
CA MET A 347 14.83 9.41 23.24
C MET A 347 15.27 9.71 24.69
N GLY A 348 14.61 9.10 25.67
CA GLY A 348 14.93 9.28 27.06
C GLY A 348 13.99 8.55 28.00
N ASN A 349 14.43 8.43 29.26
CA ASN A 349 13.69 7.83 30.37
C ASN A 349 13.68 8.83 31.56
N PRO A 350 12.70 9.77 31.59
CA PRO A 350 12.65 10.83 32.58
C PRO A 350 12.23 10.36 33.98
N ALA A 351 11.62 9.18 34.09
CA ALA A 351 11.23 8.56 35.34
C ALA A 351 11.23 7.02 35.19
N ALA A 352 11.19 6.29 36.28
CA ALA A 352 11.32 4.84 36.26
C ALA A 352 10.29 4.13 35.38
N ASP A 353 9.11 4.71 35.21
CA ASP A 353 7.97 4.18 34.44
C ASP A 353 7.64 5.01 33.21
N ARG A 354 8.51 5.94 32.78
CA ARG A 354 8.22 6.86 31.66
C ARG A 354 9.28 6.79 30.58
N LEU A 355 8.82 6.85 29.34
CA LEU A 355 9.64 6.95 28.15
C LEU A 355 9.27 8.17 27.32
N ILE A 356 10.27 8.88 26.81
CA ILE A 356 10.09 9.83 25.70
C ILE A 356 10.38 9.06 24.42
N VAL A 357 9.40 9.01 23.52
CA VAL A 357 9.53 8.34 22.22
C VAL A 357 9.31 9.30 21.06
N ARG A 358 9.93 8.99 19.91
CA ARG A 358 9.94 9.87 18.74
C ARG A 358 9.71 9.11 17.44
N PHE A 359 8.86 9.68 16.56
CA PHE A 359 8.84 9.34 15.15
C PHE A 359 10.17 9.73 14.49
N MET A 360 10.79 8.82 13.78
CA MET A 360 12.12 9.06 13.20
C MET A 360 12.09 9.22 11.68
N HIS A 361 11.15 8.56 10.98
CA HIS A 361 11.03 8.74 9.54
C HIS A 361 10.31 10.05 9.22
N GLY A 362 10.90 10.86 8.33
CA GLY A 362 10.40 12.21 8.02
C GLY A 362 8.97 12.26 7.46
N GLN A 363 8.52 11.18 6.82
CA GLN A 363 7.19 11.07 6.24
C GLN A 363 6.16 10.38 7.17
N THR A 364 6.54 10.11 8.44
CA THR A 364 5.67 9.48 9.44
C THR A 364 5.71 10.28 10.73
N TYR A 365 4.67 11.08 10.99
CA TYR A 365 4.63 11.99 12.14
C TYR A 365 3.21 12.55 12.35
N GLY A 366 3.00 13.21 13.50
CA GLY A 366 1.86 14.10 13.78
C GLY A 366 0.53 13.42 14.12
N PHE A 367 0.40 12.11 13.92
CA PHE A 367 -0.76 11.34 14.38
C PHE A 367 -0.46 10.68 15.72
N LEU A 368 -1.48 10.36 16.50
CA LEU A 368 -1.35 9.71 17.80
C LEU A 368 -1.21 8.19 17.64
N PRO A 369 -0.02 7.61 17.85
CA PRO A 369 0.23 6.18 17.63
C PRO A 369 -0.10 5.30 18.84
N PHE A 370 -0.44 5.89 19.98
CA PHE A 370 -0.71 5.22 21.24
C PHE A 370 -1.92 5.82 21.94
N THR A 371 -2.63 4.99 22.69
CA THR A 371 -3.72 5.40 23.60
C THR A 371 -3.55 4.71 24.96
N GLU A 372 -4.12 5.29 26.01
CA GLU A 372 -4.17 4.65 27.32
C GLU A 372 -4.87 3.30 27.22
N GLY A 373 -4.26 2.28 27.83
CA GLY A 373 -4.71 0.89 27.77
C GLY A 373 -4.11 0.05 26.66
N ASP A 374 -3.39 0.66 25.70
CA ASP A 374 -2.67 -0.10 24.68
C ASP A 374 -1.55 -0.94 25.31
N GLU A 375 -1.37 -2.14 24.79
CA GLU A 375 -0.21 -2.97 25.06
C GLU A 375 0.94 -2.53 24.14
N VAL A 376 2.12 -2.42 24.70
CA VAL A 376 3.33 -2.02 23.98
C VAL A 376 4.50 -2.96 24.29
N GLU A 377 5.41 -3.07 23.35
CA GLU A 377 6.70 -3.71 23.55
C GLU A 377 7.84 -2.70 23.41
N VAL A 378 8.76 -2.76 24.36
CA VAL A 378 10.06 -2.10 24.27
C VAL A 378 11.01 -3.09 23.61
N VAL A 379 11.53 -2.74 22.44
CA VAL A 379 12.39 -3.59 21.62
C VAL A 379 13.79 -3.03 21.48
N ASP A 380 14.76 -3.91 21.35
CA ASP A 380 16.13 -3.59 20.92
C ASP A 380 16.15 -3.34 19.41
N ARG A 381 16.54 -2.15 18.98
CA ARG A 381 16.57 -1.73 17.57
C ARG A 381 17.59 -2.47 16.70
N HIS A 382 18.58 -3.12 17.30
CA HIS A 382 19.63 -3.86 16.58
C HIS A 382 19.22 -5.30 16.28
N THR A 383 18.43 -5.89 17.17
CA THR A 383 18.02 -7.29 17.08
C THR A 383 16.52 -7.45 16.83
N LEU A 384 15.74 -6.38 16.97
CA LEU A 384 14.25 -6.36 16.94
C LEU A 384 13.61 -7.31 17.97
N ASN A 385 14.37 -7.69 18.99
CA ASN A 385 13.85 -8.56 20.03
C ASN A 385 13.18 -7.74 21.14
N CYS A 386 12.01 -8.19 21.57
CA CYS A 386 11.29 -7.62 22.71
C CYS A 386 12.13 -7.81 24.00
N LEU A 387 12.36 -6.72 24.72
CA LEU A 387 12.98 -6.68 26.03
C LEU A 387 11.94 -6.65 27.15
N GLN A 388 10.79 -6.03 26.90
CA GLN A 388 9.73 -5.86 27.88
C GLN A 388 8.39 -5.59 27.21
N SER A 389 7.33 -6.23 27.69
CA SER A 389 5.94 -5.87 27.41
C SER A 389 5.37 -5.06 28.58
N ALA A 390 4.54 -4.07 28.27
CA ALA A 390 3.88 -3.23 29.25
C ALA A 390 2.53 -2.73 28.73
N THR A 391 1.66 -2.28 29.65
CA THR A 391 0.42 -1.58 29.31
C THR A 391 0.57 -0.09 29.55
N LEU A 392 0.07 0.74 28.65
CA LEU A 392 0.12 2.19 28.80
C LEU A 392 -0.91 2.69 29.83
N LYS A 393 -0.43 3.46 30.80
CA LYS A 393 -1.25 4.18 31.80
C LYS A 393 -1.52 5.62 31.41
N GLY A 394 -0.78 6.14 30.44
CA GLY A 394 -0.97 7.48 29.93
C GLY A 394 -0.08 7.76 28.72
N VAL A 395 -0.59 8.64 27.89
CA VAL A 395 0.09 9.11 26.67
C VAL A 395 -0.05 10.63 26.63
N ARG A 396 1.05 11.34 26.46
CA ARG A 396 1.06 12.79 26.32
C ARG A 396 1.87 13.22 25.11
N ALA A 397 1.23 13.85 24.14
CA ALA A 397 1.94 14.47 23.04
C ALA A 397 2.77 15.66 23.55
N ILE A 398 4.03 15.71 23.19
CA ILE A 398 4.96 16.82 23.49
C ILE A 398 4.95 17.79 22.29
N ASP A 399 5.07 17.26 21.09
CA ASP A 399 5.00 17.96 19.82
C ASP A 399 4.57 16.98 18.71
N LEU A 400 4.69 17.35 17.43
CA LEU A 400 4.31 16.52 16.29
C LEU A 400 5.10 15.21 16.17
N TYR A 401 6.27 15.15 16.76
CA TYR A 401 7.19 14.00 16.64
C TYR A 401 7.36 13.24 17.94
N ASN A 402 7.23 13.90 19.11
CA ASN A 402 7.60 13.36 20.40
C ASN A 402 6.39 13.11 21.30
N TYR A 403 6.40 11.98 21.99
CA TYR A 403 5.39 11.55 22.96
C TYR A 403 6.04 11.09 24.26
N GLU A 404 5.40 11.40 25.40
CA GLU A 404 5.70 10.78 26.68
C GLU A 404 4.72 9.65 26.92
N LEU A 405 5.26 8.46 27.16
CA LEU A 405 4.50 7.26 27.51
C LEU A 405 4.72 6.97 29.00
N THR A 406 3.63 6.69 29.73
CA THR A 406 3.66 6.18 31.11
C THR A 406 3.27 4.71 31.08
N LEU A 407 4.17 3.84 31.54
CA LEU A 407 3.97 2.39 31.60
C LEU A 407 3.32 1.98 32.92
N ASP A 408 2.70 0.79 32.95
CA ASP A 408 2.14 0.17 34.17
C ASP A 408 3.20 -0.37 35.13
N ARG A 409 4.46 -0.37 34.73
CA ARG A 409 5.62 -0.90 35.45
C ARG A 409 6.91 -0.14 35.10
N PRO A 410 7.96 -0.25 35.92
CA PRO A 410 9.25 0.34 35.58
C PRO A 410 9.78 -0.18 34.24
N VAL A 411 10.45 0.70 33.50
CA VAL A 411 11.16 0.37 32.26
C VAL A 411 12.25 -0.64 32.57
N ALA A 412 12.39 -1.68 31.76
CA ALA A 412 13.45 -2.66 31.89
C ALA A 412 14.84 -2.00 31.85
N ALA A 413 15.78 -2.57 32.57
CA ALA A 413 17.16 -2.12 32.51
C ALA A 413 17.68 -2.22 31.09
N VAL A 414 18.31 -1.16 30.62
CA VAL A 414 18.99 -1.16 29.32
C VAL A 414 20.12 -2.19 29.36
N PRO A 415 20.24 -3.08 28.36
CA PRO A 415 21.30 -4.08 28.31
C PRO A 415 22.70 -3.44 28.41
N GLU A 416 23.66 -4.17 28.96
CA GLU A 416 25.04 -3.70 29.08
C GLU A 416 25.60 -3.32 27.70
N GLY A 417 26.24 -2.15 27.62
CA GLY A 417 26.80 -1.61 26.38
C GLY A 417 25.79 -0.91 25.46
N TYR A 418 24.53 -0.80 25.88
CA TYR A 418 23.46 -0.08 25.16
C TYR A 418 23.14 1.24 25.85
N SER A 419 22.62 2.18 25.09
CA SER A 419 21.94 3.38 25.56
C SER A 419 20.43 3.22 25.47
N VAL A 420 19.68 4.07 26.13
CA VAL A 420 18.20 4.10 25.97
C VAL A 420 17.79 4.42 24.53
N GLU A 421 18.65 5.08 23.74
CA GLU A 421 18.41 5.39 22.33
C GLU A 421 18.57 4.17 21.39
N ASP A 422 19.09 3.05 21.89
CA ASP A 422 19.13 1.78 21.15
C ASP A 422 17.80 1.02 21.26
N LEU A 423 16.81 1.62 21.93
CA LEU A 423 15.48 1.06 22.12
C LEU A 423 14.44 1.74 21.21
N ALA A 424 13.40 0.99 20.88
CA ALA A 424 12.17 1.51 20.28
C ALA A 424 10.95 0.96 21.03
N VAL A 425 9.80 1.59 20.79
CA VAL A 425 8.52 1.13 21.31
C VAL A 425 7.59 0.84 20.14
N GLU A 426 6.97 -0.33 20.18
CA GLU A 426 5.93 -0.78 19.24
C GLU A 426 4.59 -0.88 19.97
N ASN A 427 3.50 -0.49 19.28
CA ASN A 427 2.14 -0.70 19.74
C ASN A 427 1.63 -2.08 19.26
N VAL A 428 1.50 -3.04 20.17
CA VAL A 428 1.07 -4.40 19.85
C VAL A 428 -0.44 -4.61 19.89
N THR A 429 -1.20 -3.64 20.40
CA THR A 429 -2.68 -3.65 20.33
C THR A 429 -3.17 -3.40 18.91
N TRP A 430 -2.43 -2.61 18.12
CA TRP A 430 -2.79 -2.22 16.77
C TRP A 430 -2.02 -3.04 15.72
N THR A 431 -2.30 -4.35 15.71
CA THR A 431 -1.74 -5.33 14.76
C THR A 431 -2.87 -6.18 14.20
N PRO A 432 -3.18 -6.13 12.88
CA PRO A 432 -4.32 -6.80 12.30
C PRO A 432 -4.05 -8.28 11.98
N ASP A 433 -5.10 -9.09 11.99
CA ASP A 433 -5.18 -10.30 11.17
C ASP A 433 -5.34 -9.90 9.70
N VAL A 434 -4.69 -10.61 8.77
CA VAL A 434 -4.62 -10.23 7.36
C VAL A 434 -5.07 -11.38 6.45
N GLU A 435 -5.93 -11.07 5.49
CA GLU A 435 -6.33 -11.98 4.40
C GLU A 435 -6.09 -11.30 3.04
N ILE A 436 -5.15 -11.81 2.25
CA ILE A 436 -4.88 -11.35 0.88
C ILE A 436 -5.11 -12.54 -0.06
N ARG A 437 -6.27 -12.56 -0.75
CA ARG A 437 -6.68 -13.76 -1.48
C ARG A 437 -7.22 -13.46 -2.88
N ASN A 438 -6.88 -14.37 -3.81
CA ASN A 438 -7.40 -14.37 -5.18
C ASN A 438 -7.12 -13.08 -5.95
N ASN A 439 -6.00 -12.41 -5.69
CA ASN A 439 -5.64 -11.16 -6.34
C ASN A 439 -4.66 -11.39 -7.48
N TRP A 440 -4.63 -10.43 -8.41
CA TRP A 440 -3.65 -10.34 -9.48
C TRP A 440 -2.73 -9.13 -9.25
N PHE A 441 -1.41 -9.35 -9.40
CA PHE A 441 -0.39 -8.31 -9.26
C PHE A 441 0.53 -8.28 -10.48
N ALA A 442 0.67 -7.12 -11.14
CA ALA A 442 1.56 -6.91 -12.27
C ALA A 442 1.99 -5.44 -12.41
N ARG A 443 3.04 -5.17 -13.14
CA ARG A 443 3.52 -3.83 -13.50
C ARG A 443 3.68 -2.88 -12.30
N TYR A 444 4.43 -3.28 -11.32
CA TYR A 444 4.89 -2.47 -10.19
C TYR A 444 6.41 -2.56 -10.08
N PRO A 445 7.10 -1.51 -9.61
CA PRO A 445 8.57 -1.45 -9.68
C PRO A 445 9.27 -2.00 -8.44
N THR A 446 8.55 -2.42 -7.43
CA THR A 446 9.05 -2.79 -6.09
C THR A 446 8.55 -4.18 -5.66
N ARG A 447 8.14 -4.35 -4.40
CA ARG A 447 7.59 -5.59 -3.86
C ARG A 447 6.11 -5.70 -4.19
N GLY A 448 5.59 -6.93 -4.28
CA GLY A 448 4.16 -7.14 -4.50
C GLY A 448 3.35 -6.92 -3.22
N ILE A 449 3.79 -7.56 -2.14
CA ILE A 449 3.25 -7.43 -0.78
C ILE A 449 4.41 -7.23 0.18
N LEU A 450 4.38 -6.15 0.95
CA LEU A 450 5.17 -5.98 2.15
C LEU A 450 4.27 -6.21 3.37
N ILE A 451 4.64 -7.15 4.24
CA ILE A 451 3.84 -7.53 5.40
C ILE A 451 4.67 -7.57 6.66
N THR A 452 4.26 -6.79 7.63
CA THR A 452 4.85 -6.67 8.97
C THR A 452 3.72 -6.56 10.00
N THR A 453 3.18 -7.69 10.44
CA THR A 453 2.11 -7.74 11.46
C THR A 453 2.23 -8.99 12.33
N ARG A 454 1.93 -8.86 13.61
CA ARG A 454 1.87 -9.97 14.57
C ARG A 454 0.62 -10.81 14.43
N GLY A 455 -0.44 -10.26 13.82
CA GLY A 455 -1.69 -10.96 13.60
C GLY A 455 -1.54 -12.14 12.64
N ARG A 456 -2.50 -13.04 12.67
CA ARG A 456 -2.54 -14.16 11.76
C ARG A 456 -2.71 -13.68 10.32
N SER A 457 -1.82 -14.10 9.44
CA SER A 457 -1.77 -13.64 8.06
C SER A 457 -1.91 -14.80 7.07
N LEU A 458 -2.77 -14.61 6.06
CA LEU A 458 -3.01 -15.56 4.99
C LEU A 458 -2.85 -14.89 3.63
N ILE A 459 -1.88 -15.34 2.83
CA ILE A 459 -1.67 -14.96 1.43
C ILE A 459 -1.98 -16.18 0.56
N GLU A 460 -3.18 -16.22 -0.08
CA GLU A 460 -3.66 -17.42 -0.74
C GLU A 460 -4.25 -17.15 -2.13
N GLY A 461 -3.94 -18.05 -3.08
CA GLY A 461 -4.58 -18.06 -4.40
C GLY A 461 -4.23 -16.86 -5.28
N ASN A 462 -3.23 -16.07 -4.92
CA ASN A 462 -2.84 -14.89 -5.67
C ASN A 462 -1.93 -15.26 -6.86
N THR A 463 -1.90 -14.37 -7.86
CA THR A 463 -0.97 -14.46 -8.98
C THR A 463 -0.08 -13.22 -9.00
N PHE A 464 1.24 -13.43 -8.93
CA PHE A 464 2.26 -12.39 -9.09
C PHE A 464 2.94 -12.59 -10.43
N PHE A 465 2.92 -11.55 -11.27
CA PHE A 465 3.46 -11.61 -12.61
C PHE A 465 4.64 -10.65 -12.77
N ARG A 466 5.84 -11.23 -12.97
CA ARG A 466 7.09 -10.51 -13.26
C ARG A 466 7.42 -9.41 -12.24
N SER A 467 7.25 -9.68 -10.96
CA SER A 467 7.69 -8.79 -9.89
C SER A 467 9.20 -8.53 -10.02
N PRO A 468 9.67 -7.27 -10.08
CA PRO A 468 11.10 -6.98 -10.23
C PRO A 468 11.87 -7.03 -8.91
N MET A 469 11.19 -7.09 -7.78
CA MET A 469 11.69 -7.33 -6.43
C MET A 469 10.93 -8.51 -5.80
N PRO A 470 11.17 -8.90 -4.54
CA PRO A 470 10.40 -9.97 -3.93
C PRO A 470 8.88 -9.78 -4.11
N ALA A 471 8.20 -10.82 -4.59
CA ALA A 471 6.75 -10.79 -4.72
C ALA A 471 6.07 -10.70 -3.34
N VAL A 472 6.70 -11.31 -2.32
CA VAL A 472 6.31 -11.16 -0.91
C VAL A 472 7.57 -10.87 -0.10
N LEU A 473 7.56 -9.72 0.60
CA LEU A 473 8.58 -9.35 1.58
C LEU A 473 7.96 -9.38 2.98
N VAL A 474 8.57 -10.17 3.86
CA VAL A 474 8.30 -10.18 5.31
C VAL A 474 9.47 -9.45 5.97
N SER A 475 9.19 -8.32 6.60
CA SER A 475 10.21 -7.48 7.23
C SER A 475 9.78 -7.00 8.62
N ASP A 476 10.63 -6.25 9.26
CA ASP A 476 10.42 -5.45 10.47
C ASP A 476 11.60 -4.49 10.56
N ASP A 477 11.37 -3.21 10.85
CA ASP A 477 12.40 -2.17 10.78
C ASP A 477 12.25 -1.11 11.88
N ALA A 478 13.28 -0.97 12.73
CA ALA A 478 13.35 0.07 13.75
C ALA A 478 14.47 1.09 13.50
N ARG A 479 14.98 1.25 12.24
CA ARG A 479 16.13 2.11 11.91
C ARG A 479 15.97 2.93 10.65
N GLY A 480 15.30 2.42 9.62
CA GLY A 480 15.08 3.08 8.33
C GLY A 480 13.70 3.71 8.25
N TRP A 481 12.71 2.91 7.85
CA TRP A 481 11.32 3.33 7.73
C TRP A 481 10.56 3.32 9.06
N TYR A 482 11.04 2.57 10.05
CA TYR A 482 10.38 2.36 11.34
C TYR A 482 9.00 1.70 11.20
N GLU A 483 8.85 0.85 10.21
CA GLU A 483 7.67 0.03 9.99
C GLU A 483 7.76 -1.23 10.85
N SER A 484 6.84 -1.37 11.82
CA SER A 484 6.90 -2.40 12.85
C SER A 484 5.94 -3.55 12.60
N GLY A 485 6.29 -4.70 13.16
CA GLY A 485 5.46 -5.88 13.30
C GLY A 485 6.18 -7.17 12.97
N PRO A 486 6.95 -7.77 13.92
CA PRO A 486 7.49 -9.10 13.71
C PRO A 486 6.35 -10.08 13.42
N VAL A 487 6.49 -10.83 12.31
CA VAL A 487 5.45 -11.77 11.88
C VAL A 487 5.50 -13.01 12.78
N ALA A 488 4.34 -13.40 13.34
CA ALA A 488 4.22 -14.49 14.29
C ALA A 488 3.39 -15.69 13.80
N ASP A 489 2.59 -15.51 12.74
CA ASP A 489 1.76 -16.56 12.13
C ASP A 489 1.43 -16.15 10.69
N LEU A 490 2.14 -16.72 9.71
CA LEU A 490 1.95 -16.42 8.29
C LEU A 490 1.84 -17.70 7.47
N THR A 491 0.78 -17.80 6.68
CA THR A 491 0.64 -18.84 5.66
C THR A 491 0.62 -18.24 4.25
N ILE A 492 1.56 -18.65 3.40
CA ILE A 492 1.64 -18.30 1.98
C ILE A 492 1.34 -19.57 1.19
N ARG A 493 0.10 -19.70 0.63
CA ARG A 493 -0.29 -20.95 0.01
C ARG A 493 -1.05 -20.80 -1.30
N ASN A 494 -0.91 -21.82 -2.16
CA ASN A 494 -1.66 -21.93 -3.40
C ASN A 494 -1.50 -20.72 -4.35
N ASN A 495 -0.42 -19.94 -4.20
CA ASN A 495 -0.14 -18.79 -5.05
C ASN A 495 0.63 -19.23 -6.31
N ARG A 496 0.57 -18.37 -7.34
CA ARG A 496 1.34 -18.50 -8.57
C ARG A 496 2.32 -17.34 -8.67
N PHE A 497 3.60 -17.66 -8.68
CA PHE A 497 4.70 -16.71 -8.89
C PHE A 497 5.26 -16.93 -10.29
N ILE A 498 5.02 -16.00 -11.21
CA ILE A 498 5.35 -16.15 -12.62
C ILE A 498 6.48 -15.20 -12.97
N GLU A 499 7.67 -15.75 -13.21
CA GLU A 499 8.86 -15.01 -13.65
C GLU A 499 9.22 -13.82 -12.75
N CYS A 500 8.95 -13.94 -11.45
CA CYS A 500 9.33 -12.93 -10.46
C CYS A 500 10.84 -12.93 -10.21
N ALA A 501 11.39 -11.79 -9.80
CA ALA A 501 12.79 -11.67 -9.42
C ALA A 501 13.11 -12.50 -8.17
N SER A 502 14.37 -12.82 -8.00
CA SER A 502 14.89 -13.63 -6.91
C SER A 502 15.49 -12.73 -5.79
N PRO A 503 15.23 -13.04 -4.51
CA PRO A 503 14.29 -14.07 -4.02
C PRO A 503 12.83 -13.72 -4.30
N VAL A 504 12.01 -14.74 -4.61
CA VAL A 504 10.57 -14.52 -4.88
C VAL A 504 9.81 -14.24 -3.58
N ILE A 505 10.08 -15.03 -2.53
CA ILE A 505 9.64 -14.77 -1.15
C ILE A 505 10.89 -14.45 -0.34
N CYS A 506 10.91 -13.29 0.29
CA CYS A 506 12.00 -12.81 1.13
C CYS A 506 11.50 -12.60 2.56
N ILE A 507 12.08 -13.29 3.51
CA ILE A 507 11.84 -13.13 4.95
C ILE A 507 13.13 -12.56 5.53
N SER A 508 13.15 -11.25 5.79
CA SER A 508 14.37 -10.53 6.15
C SER A 508 14.07 -9.33 7.04
N PRO A 509 14.14 -9.48 8.36
CA PRO A 509 14.07 -8.33 9.27
C PRO A 509 15.33 -7.47 9.14
N GLU A 510 15.19 -6.16 9.33
CA GLU A 510 16.28 -5.16 9.26
C GLU A 510 17.11 -5.14 10.55
N ILE A 511 17.83 -6.23 10.83
CA ILE A 511 18.72 -6.39 11.98
C ILE A 511 20.19 -6.20 11.59
N ASP A 512 21.02 -5.69 12.50
CA ASP A 512 22.49 -5.66 12.36
C ASP A 512 23.20 -6.60 13.34
N ARG A 513 22.46 -7.19 14.27
CA ARG A 513 22.93 -8.21 15.22
C ARG A 513 21.87 -9.30 15.33
N PHE A 514 22.30 -10.53 15.35
CA PHE A 514 21.42 -11.67 15.65
C PHE A 514 21.60 -12.07 17.12
N ASN A 515 20.47 -12.24 17.81
CA ASN A 515 20.43 -12.79 19.17
C ASN A 515 19.47 -13.99 19.24
N ARG A 516 18.26 -13.82 18.74
CA ARG A 516 17.24 -14.84 18.59
C ARG A 516 16.35 -14.49 17.38
N PRO A 517 15.59 -15.45 16.84
CA PRO A 517 14.65 -15.19 15.74
C PRO A 517 13.72 -14.01 16.01
N VAL A 518 13.44 -13.25 14.95
CA VAL A 518 12.49 -12.12 14.94
C VAL A 518 11.12 -12.59 14.52
N HIS A 519 11.05 -13.33 13.40
CA HIS A 519 9.80 -13.88 12.88
C HIS A 519 9.57 -15.31 13.35
N SER A 520 8.31 -15.76 13.34
CA SER A 520 7.99 -17.14 13.73
C SER A 520 6.79 -17.71 12.97
N ASN A 521 6.70 -19.05 12.95
CA ASN A 521 5.59 -19.84 12.42
C ASN A 521 5.17 -19.41 11.00
N ILE A 522 6.10 -19.51 10.05
CA ILE A 522 5.86 -19.18 8.64
C ILE A 522 5.73 -20.46 7.82
N VAL A 523 4.62 -20.57 7.09
CA VAL A 523 4.33 -21.71 6.21
C VAL A 523 4.26 -21.26 4.76
N VAL A 524 5.05 -21.88 3.89
CA VAL A 524 5.04 -21.69 2.45
C VAL A 524 4.64 -23.01 1.80
N GLU A 525 3.36 -23.15 1.37
CA GLU A 525 2.85 -24.46 0.94
C GLU A 525 2.03 -24.40 -0.35
N GLY A 526 2.15 -25.48 -1.15
CA GLY A 526 1.32 -25.68 -2.34
C GLY A 526 1.44 -24.61 -3.42
N ASN A 527 2.45 -23.73 -3.35
CA ASN A 527 2.66 -22.67 -4.33
C ASN A 527 3.33 -23.21 -5.61
N ARG A 528 3.08 -22.51 -6.72
CA ARG A 528 3.78 -22.75 -7.99
C ARG A 528 4.68 -21.58 -8.33
N PHE A 529 5.96 -21.85 -8.49
CA PHE A 529 6.98 -20.89 -8.90
C PHE A 529 7.44 -21.22 -10.32
N ILE A 530 7.37 -20.26 -11.24
CA ILE A 530 8.03 -20.28 -12.54
C ILE A 530 9.24 -19.37 -12.42
N LEU A 531 10.44 -19.96 -12.28
CA LEU A 531 11.64 -19.26 -11.85
C LEU A 531 12.50 -18.77 -13.02
N THR A 532 13.02 -17.56 -12.89
CA THR A 532 14.05 -16.96 -13.76
C THR A 532 15.36 -16.72 -13.02
N GLY A 533 15.39 -16.92 -11.70
CA GLY A 533 16.54 -16.79 -10.81
C GLY A 533 16.40 -17.63 -9.54
N LEU A 534 17.44 -17.65 -8.71
CA LEU A 534 17.51 -18.33 -7.42
C LEU A 534 18.01 -17.35 -6.34
N PRO A 535 17.58 -17.49 -5.07
CA PRO A 535 16.63 -18.49 -4.56
C PRO A 535 15.17 -18.18 -4.86
N ALA A 536 14.29 -19.16 -4.74
CA ALA A 536 12.84 -18.95 -4.71
C ALA A 536 12.39 -18.40 -3.35
N VAL A 537 12.96 -18.94 -2.27
CA VAL A 537 12.68 -18.51 -0.89
C VAL A 537 13.99 -18.19 -0.18
N GLN A 538 14.07 -17.00 0.39
CA GLN A 538 15.14 -16.62 1.31
C GLN A 538 14.53 -16.31 2.68
N ALA A 539 15.15 -16.80 3.76
CA ALA A 539 14.70 -16.54 5.12
C ALA A 539 15.86 -16.29 6.06
N VAL A 540 15.72 -15.25 6.88
CA VAL A 540 16.69 -14.87 7.90
C VAL A 540 15.98 -14.71 9.24
N ALA A 541 16.65 -15.09 10.33
CA ALA A 541 16.23 -14.87 11.72
C ALA A 541 14.77 -15.28 12.00
N THR A 542 14.43 -16.52 11.61
CA THR A 542 13.06 -17.06 11.67
C THR A 542 13.01 -18.36 12.46
N ASP A 543 12.01 -18.51 13.35
CA ASP A 543 11.73 -19.75 14.06
C ASP A 543 10.46 -20.43 13.54
N GLY A 544 10.54 -21.73 13.22
CA GLY A 544 9.39 -22.48 12.71
C GLY A 544 9.04 -22.13 11.26
N LEU A 545 10.01 -22.28 10.35
CA LEU A 545 9.77 -22.14 8.91
C LEU A 545 9.45 -23.51 8.29
N CYS A 546 8.27 -23.62 7.64
CA CYS A 546 7.85 -24.81 6.92
C CYS A 546 7.66 -24.50 5.43
N ILE A 547 8.40 -25.20 4.55
CA ILE A 547 8.31 -25.07 3.08
C ILE A 547 7.93 -26.41 2.51
N GLN A 548 6.63 -26.60 2.15
CA GLN A 548 6.11 -27.92 1.81
C GLN A 548 5.20 -27.92 0.57
N GLY A 549 5.26 -29.03 -0.17
CA GLY A 549 4.33 -29.29 -1.26
C GLY A 549 4.36 -28.30 -2.43
N ASN A 550 5.39 -27.45 -2.52
CA ASN A 550 5.51 -26.46 -3.58
C ASN A 550 6.03 -27.08 -4.88
N VAL A 551 5.77 -26.40 -5.99
CA VAL A 551 6.28 -26.76 -7.31
C VAL A 551 7.20 -25.65 -7.80
N PHE A 552 8.49 -25.97 -7.98
CA PHE A 552 9.49 -25.07 -8.54
C PHE A 552 9.75 -25.45 -10.00
N ASP A 553 9.23 -24.66 -10.93
CA ASP A 553 9.51 -24.82 -12.36
C ASP A 553 10.75 -24.01 -12.71
N VAL A 554 11.83 -24.72 -12.97
CA VAL A 554 13.17 -24.18 -13.24
C VAL A 554 13.55 -24.27 -14.72
N SER A 555 12.58 -24.46 -15.59
CA SER A 555 12.80 -24.64 -17.03
C SER A 555 13.48 -23.43 -17.69
N GLY A 556 13.32 -22.22 -17.12
CA GLY A 556 14.00 -21.00 -17.56
C GLY A 556 15.49 -20.91 -17.14
N LEU A 557 15.98 -21.78 -16.27
CA LEU A 557 17.33 -21.72 -15.72
C LEU A 557 18.29 -22.63 -16.50
N ARG A 558 19.47 -22.12 -16.82
CA ARG A 558 20.50 -22.89 -17.56
C ARG A 558 21.19 -23.98 -16.70
N GLN A 559 21.48 -23.64 -15.45
CA GLN A 559 22.06 -24.55 -14.46
C GLN A 559 21.27 -24.41 -13.15
N ILE A 560 21.10 -25.54 -12.45
CA ILE A 560 20.33 -25.59 -11.21
C ILE A 560 21.16 -26.32 -10.18
N ASP A 561 21.34 -25.68 -9.05
CA ASP A 561 21.64 -26.31 -7.80
C ASP A 561 20.32 -26.39 -7.00
N PRO A 562 19.74 -27.57 -6.76
CA PRO A 562 18.51 -27.71 -5.99
C PRO A 562 18.64 -27.14 -4.57
N GLU A 563 19.84 -27.13 -3.98
CA GLU A 563 20.08 -26.54 -2.64
C GLU A 563 19.98 -25.02 -2.65
N ALA A 564 20.21 -24.39 -3.81
CA ALA A 564 20.08 -22.95 -3.96
C ALA A 564 18.62 -22.45 -4.10
N LEU A 565 17.62 -23.35 -4.20
CA LEU A 565 16.20 -22.97 -4.25
C LEU A 565 15.72 -22.28 -2.96
N ILE A 566 16.28 -22.69 -1.83
CA ILE A 566 15.92 -22.19 -0.50
C ILE A 566 17.22 -21.80 0.20
N GLN A 567 17.33 -20.53 0.55
CA GLN A 567 18.46 -20.00 1.32
C GLN A 567 17.99 -19.57 2.71
N THR A 568 18.69 -20.01 3.73
CA THR A 568 18.36 -19.72 5.13
C THR A 568 19.59 -19.29 5.90
N ASP A 569 19.41 -18.30 6.80
CA ASP A 569 20.40 -17.87 7.75
C ASP A 569 19.74 -17.65 9.12
N ASN A 570 20.31 -18.23 10.18
CA ASN A 570 19.75 -18.14 11.53
C ASN A 570 18.26 -18.56 11.61
N VAL A 571 17.92 -19.67 10.96
CA VAL A 571 16.57 -20.23 10.96
C VAL A 571 16.52 -21.45 11.89
N GLU A 572 15.63 -21.38 12.87
CA GLU A 572 15.36 -22.47 13.81
C GLU A 572 14.14 -23.28 13.35
N ARG A 573 14.06 -24.56 13.72
CA ARG A 573 12.95 -25.46 13.40
C ARG A 573 12.53 -25.43 11.93
N LEU A 574 13.52 -25.48 11.01
CA LEU A 574 13.30 -25.54 9.57
C LEU A 574 12.74 -26.91 9.16
N LYS A 575 11.66 -26.88 8.36
CA LYS A 575 11.07 -28.08 7.73
C LYS A 575 10.92 -27.85 6.23
N VAL A 576 11.53 -28.72 5.43
CA VAL A 576 11.42 -28.69 3.95
C VAL A 576 11.04 -30.08 3.47
N GLU A 577 9.80 -30.23 2.94
CA GLU A 577 9.33 -31.55 2.53
C GLU A 577 8.33 -31.49 1.36
N GLY A 578 8.26 -32.60 0.60
CA GLY A 578 7.23 -32.80 -0.43
C GLY A 578 7.27 -31.80 -1.60
N ASN A 579 8.29 -30.93 -1.69
CA ASN A 579 8.46 -30.00 -2.80
C ASN A 579 8.91 -30.75 -4.06
N ARG A 580 8.48 -30.25 -5.23
CA ARG A 580 8.83 -30.83 -6.52
C ARG A 580 9.54 -29.82 -7.39
N VAL A 581 10.64 -30.25 -8.02
CA VAL A 581 11.38 -29.45 -9.01
C VAL A 581 11.01 -29.98 -10.40
N LEU A 582 10.47 -29.08 -11.23
CA LEU A 582 10.14 -29.40 -12.62
C LEU A 582 11.17 -28.76 -13.55
N LYS A 583 11.70 -29.55 -14.45
CA LYS A 583 12.54 -29.10 -15.57
C LYS A 583 11.91 -29.61 -16.86
N THR A 584 11.02 -28.80 -17.44
CA THR A 584 10.49 -29.07 -18.76
C THR A 584 11.53 -28.68 -19.80
N TYR A 585 11.98 -29.61 -20.60
CA TYR A 585 12.77 -29.29 -21.78
C TYR A 585 11.83 -28.64 -22.80
N PRO A 586 12.20 -27.54 -23.46
CA PRO A 586 11.40 -27.03 -24.56
C PRO A 586 11.27 -28.17 -25.58
N LEU A 587 10.06 -28.51 -25.97
CA LEU A 587 9.82 -29.35 -27.14
C LEU A 587 10.48 -28.62 -28.31
N LYS A 588 11.47 -29.32 -28.95
CA LYS A 588 12.19 -28.84 -30.12
C LYS A 588 11.26 -28.60 -31.28
#